data_8615fdcff505c8a34eff1b3f3d5935e9
#
_entry.id   8615fdcff505c8a34eff1b3f3d5935e9
#
_cell.length_a   1.000
_cell.length_b   1.000
_cell.length_c   1.000
_cell.angle_alpha   90.00
_cell.angle_beta   90.00
_cell.angle_gamma   90.00
#
_symmetry.space_group_name_H-M   'P 1'
#
loop_
_entity.id
_entity.type
_entity.pdbx_description
1 polymer ?
#
loop_
_entity_poly.entity_id
_entity_poly.type
_entity_poly.pdbx_seq_one_letter_code
_entity_poly.pdbx_strand_id
1 'polypeptide(L)'
;MERPAGPPPKRVPEHLRPIAGGQTDLILRALEKVLDSHAFRNSKQSQKFLRYVVENTLRADEELLRERIIGIEVFGRDPDYDTGTDPVVRVRATEVRKRLSQYYGELDGDDEVRFDMPSGSYRAEFHWPAQTPSAVKPKPGRVRWLVPAALCALLCLAAFVWYRSRPQPVPPSVIESFWAPVIEDTDPVLLYCGQPVVYFLSKEIREKHGVASRDQRNLGAAPVRLDPNASLRGKDVIPVTEQFVGIGNAHTSALLTAMFARQRKPVEIRYANDLSFSDLRSGPAVLIGAFSNLWTLEMTRDLRLVFEQEKADRRIRDRSNNQTWQLRDLAPDGKTPSDYVLVSRIFESATGQAVISAAGITQYGTRAAGEFITDAKLLHKAFAGAPPDWPRKNVQVLLETTIYSGTPAPPRVLVLHVW
;
A
#
# COMPACT_ATOMS: atom_id res chain seq x y z
N MET A 1 -28.06 50.44 46.83
CA MET A 1 -26.77 50.14 46.18
C MET A 1 -26.31 48.76 46.62
N GLU A 2 -26.92 47.73 46.01
CA GLU A 2 -26.64 46.31 46.31
C GLU A 2 -25.45 45.84 45.47
N ARG A 3 -24.49 45.15 46.09
CA ARG A 3 -23.34 44.52 45.41
C ARG A 3 -23.82 43.23 44.76
N PRO A 4 -23.38 42.93 43.52
CA PRO A 4 -23.74 41.67 42.88
C PRO A 4 -23.01 40.48 43.55
N ALA A 5 -23.75 39.39 43.74
CA ALA A 5 -23.25 38.11 44.25
C ALA A 5 -22.21 37.49 43.32
N GLY A 6 -21.13 36.99 43.89
CA GLY A 6 -20.03 36.32 43.20
C GLY A 6 -20.48 34.95 42.61
N PRO A 7 -19.74 34.42 41.61
CA PRO A 7 -20.10 33.17 40.96
C PRO A 7 -20.02 31.98 41.92
N PRO A 8 -20.86 30.94 41.75
CA PRO A 8 -20.87 29.77 42.61
C PRO A 8 -19.58 28.97 42.53
N PRO A 9 -19.14 28.29 43.61
CA PRO A 9 -17.88 27.55 43.63
C PRO A 9 -17.91 26.40 42.62
N LYS A 10 -16.84 26.27 41.85
CA LYS A 10 -16.66 25.14 40.90
C LYS A 10 -16.68 23.83 41.64
N ARG A 11 -17.59 22.93 41.30
CA ARG A 11 -17.64 21.55 41.85
C ARG A 11 -16.30 20.87 41.48
N VAL A 12 -15.58 20.41 42.51
CA VAL A 12 -14.40 19.56 42.34
C VAL A 12 -14.85 18.23 41.72
N PRO A 13 -14.27 17.76 40.63
CA PRO A 13 -14.62 16.49 40.02
C PRO A 13 -14.46 15.33 41.04
N GLU A 14 -15.36 14.36 40.99
CA GLU A 14 -15.52 13.28 41.99
C GLU A 14 -14.27 12.40 42.13
N HIS A 15 -13.45 12.29 41.06
CA HIS A 15 -12.19 11.56 41.01
C HIS A 15 -11.00 12.22 41.71
N LEU A 16 -11.16 13.43 42.26
CA LEU A 16 -10.12 14.19 43.00
C LEU A 16 -10.36 14.20 44.51
N ARG A 17 -11.32 13.43 45.03
CA ARG A 17 -11.57 13.36 46.49
C ARG A 17 -10.54 12.44 47.16
N PRO A 18 -10.03 12.77 48.35
CA PRO A 18 -9.15 11.90 49.13
C PRO A 18 -9.87 10.58 49.47
N ILE A 19 -9.17 9.46 49.24
CA ILE A 19 -9.69 8.11 49.47
C ILE A 19 -9.72 7.85 50.97
N ALA A 20 -10.90 7.55 51.55
CA ALA A 20 -11.04 7.23 52.96
C ALA A 20 -10.43 5.85 53.26
N GLY A 21 -9.82 5.66 54.43
CA GLY A 21 -9.05 4.45 54.79
C GLY A 21 -9.76 3.11 54.57
N GLY A 22 -11.10 3.05 54.73
CA GLY A 22 -11.87 1.84 54.39
C GLY A 22 -12.02 1.53 52.91
N GLN A 23 -11.83 2.51 52.04
CA GLN A 23 -11.88 2.33 50.59
C GLN A 23 -10.55 1.78 50.01
N THR A 24 -9.44 2.07 50.68
CA THR A 24 -8.10 1.56 50.28
C THR A 24 -8.04 0.04 50.35
N ASP A 25 -8.58 -0.57 51.41
CA ASP A 25 -8.59 -2.02 51.55
C ASP A 25 -9.46 -2.71 50.50
N LEU A 26 -10.58 -2.08 50.10
CA LEU A 26 -11.42 -2.60 49.01
C LEU A 26 -10.70 -2.55 47.66
N ILE A 27 -10.00 -1.45 47.37
CA ILE A 27 -9.20 -1.30 46.13
C ILE A 27 -8.09 -2.35 46.08
N LEU A 28 -7.36 -2.57 47.18
CA LEU A 28 -6.27 -3.56 47.22
C LEU A 28 -6.80 -5.00 47.06
N ARG A 29 -7.94 -5.35 47.67
CA ARG A 29 -8.57 -6.66 47.44
C ARG A 29 -9.04 -6.86 46.00
N ALA A 30 -9.62 -5.83 45.39
CA ALA A 30 -10.03 -5.89 44.00
C ALA A 30 -8.80 -6.00 43.06
N LEU A 31 -7.68 -5.32 43.40
CA LEU A 31 -6.42 -5.44 42.67
C LEU A 31 -5.91 -6.87 42.65
N GLU A 32 -5.88 -7.56 43.81
CA GLU A 32 -5.41 -8.95 43.89
C GLU A 32 -6.27 -9.86 42.99
N LYS A 33 -7.61 -9.70 43.01
CA LYS A 33 -8.49 -10.46 42.11
C LYS A 33 -8.19 -10.23 40.63
N VAL A 34 -7.93 -8.98 40.23
CA VAL A 34 -7.55 -8.64 38.84
C VAL A 34 -6.23 -9.31 38.46
N LEU A 35 -5.22 -9.23 39.33
CA LEU A 35 -3.89 -9.81 39.10
C LEU A 35 -3.91 -11.35 39.00
N ASP A 36 -4.79 -12.02 39.78
CA ASP A 36 -4.95 -13.48 39.74
C ASP A 36 -5.82 -13.97 38.58
N SER A 37 -6.48 -13.08 37.87
CA SER A 37 -7.40 -13.40 36.79
C SER A 37 -6.68 -14.06 35.58
N HIS A 38 -7.46 -14.74 34.73
CA HIS A 38 -6.96 -15.30 33.47
C HIS A 38 -6.29 -14.26 32.59
N ALA A 39 -6.79 -13.02 32.60
CA ALA A 39 -6.23 -11.93 31.78
C ALA A 39 -4.82 -11.49 32.23
N PHE A 40 -4.47 -11.63 33.53
CA PHE A 40 -3.21 -11.15 34.09
C PHE A 40 -2.23 -12.23 34.56
N ARG A 41 -2.70 -13.40 35.04
CA ARG A 41 -1.85 -14.44 35.67
C ARG A 41 -0.63 -14.89 34.85
N ASN A 42 -0.70 -14.78 33.52
CA ASN A 42 0.38 -15.23 32.62
C ASN A 42 1.38 -14.09 32.27
N SER A 43 1.23 -12.90 32.83
CA SER A 43 2.10 -11.75 32.51
C SER A 43 2.63 -11.06 33.77
N LYS A 44 3.73 -11.59 34.33
CA LYS A 44 4.37 -11.04 35.53
C LYS A 44 4.72 -9.54 35.41
N GLN A 45 5.12 -9.10 34.23
CA GLN A 45 5.44 -7.69 34.01
C GLN A 45 4.20 -6.78 34.01
N SER A 46 3.06 -7.25 33.45
CA SER A 46 1.81 -6.51 33.50
C SER A 46 1.23 -6.46 34.91
N GLN A 47 1.39 -7.53 35.70
CA GLN A 47 1.04 -7.57 37.11
C GLN A 47 1.87 -6.56 37.91
N LYS A 48 3.21 -6.59 37.75
CA LYS A 48 4.13 -5.65 38.44
C LYS A 48 3.79 -4.20 38.10
N PHE A 49 3.53 -3.91 36.83
CA PHE A 49 3.18 -2.58 36.37
C PHE A 49 1.83 -2.10 36.96
N LEU A 50 0.77 -2.91 36.87
CA LEU A 50 -0.55 -2.51 37.39
C LEU A 50 -0.51 -2.31 38.91
N ARG A 51 0.15 -3.21 39.65
CA ARG A 51 0.33 -3.09 41.10
C ARG A 51 1.06 -1.77 41.43
N TYR A 52 2.17 -1.47 40.79
CA TYR A 52 2.93 -0.24 41.00
C TYR A 52 2.08 1.00 40.76
N VAL A 53 1.33 1.03 39.66
CA VAL A 53 0.48 2.19 39.32
C VAL A 53 -0.63 2.38 40.33
N VAL A 54 -1.34 1.30 40.75
CA VAL A 54 -2.44 1.38 41.72
C VAL A 54 -1.92 1.82 43.10
N GLU A 55 -0.85 1.20 43.63
CA GLU A 55 -0.29 1.52 44.93
C GLU A 55 0.21 2.97 45.03
N ASN A 56 0.91 3.48 43.97
CA ASN A 56 1.41 4.86 43.97
C ASN A 56 0.27 5.87 43.71
N THR A 57 -0.78 5.49 42.99
CA THR A 57 -1.99 6.31 42.90
C THR A 57 -2.68 6.45 44.26
N LEU A 58 -2.76 5.36 45.07
CA LEU A 58 -3.31 5.39 46.42
C LEU A 58 -2.48 6.25 47.38
N ARG A 59 -1.14 6.28 47.22
CA ARG A 59 -0.24 7.13 48.01
C ARG A 59 -0.27 8.58 47.59
N ALA A 60 -0.96 8.92 46.51
CA ALA A 60 -1.01 10.24 45.88
C ALA A 60 0.41 10.77 45.48
N ASP A 61 1.31 9.86 45.14
CA ASP A 61 2.67 10.21 44.72
C ASP A 61 2.78 10.33 43.19
N GLU A 62 2.54 11.49 42.65
CA GLU A 62 2.53 11.75 41.21
C GLU A 62 3.95 11.68 40.58
N GLU A 63 5.01 11.90 41.35
CA GLU A 63 6.38 11.79 40.86
C GLU A 63 6.72 10.37 40.48
N LEU A 64 6.29 9.38 41.26
CA LEU A 64 6.50 7.96 40.99
C LEU A 64 5.69 7.45 39.78
N LEU A 65 4.69 8.20 39.33
CA LEU A 65 3.88 7.86 38.16
C LEU A 65 4.39 8.48 36.85
N ARG A 66 5.56 9.13 36.87
CA ARG A 66 6.21 9.63 35.65
C ARG A 66 6.81 8.48 34.83
N GLU A 67 6.71 8.55 33.50
CA GLU A 67 7.18 7.50 32.59
C GLU A 67 8.60 7.03 32.88
N ARG A 68 9.55 7.96 33.10
CA ARG A 68 10.94 7.65 33.40
C ARG A 68 11.08 6.86 34.71
N ILE A 69 10.40 7.28 35.76
CA ILE A 69 10.47 6.62 37.07
C ILE A 69 9.86 5.22 37.01
N ILE A 70 8.73 5.06 36.34
CA ILE A 70 8.14 3.73 36.08
C ILE A 70 9.12 2.84 35.30
N GLY A 71 9.82 3.39 34.31
CA GLY A 71 10.83 2.66 33.54
C GLY A 71 11.95 2.10 34.41
N ILE A 72 12.43 2.91 35.37
CA ILE A 72 13.50 2.53 36.31
C ILE A 72 12.96 1.48 37.31
N GLU A 73 11.88 1.82 38.02
CA GLU A 73 11.38 1.03 39.18
C GLU A 73 10.72 -0.29 38.76
N VAL A 74 9.96 -0.29 37.68
CA VAL A 74 9.21 -1.47 37.23
C VAL A 74 10.00 -2.31 36.26
N PHE A 75 10.73 -1.69 35.34
CA PHE A 75 11.40 -2.37 34.23
C PHE A 75 12.91 -2.44 34.36
N GLY A 76 13.52 -1.84 35.43
CA GLY A 76 14.96 -1.88 35.67
C GLY A 76 15.77 -1.14 34.61
N ARG A 77 15.25 -0.04 34.08
CA ARG A 77 15.96 0.80 33.12
C ARG A 77 17.00 1.64 33.82
N ASP A 78 18.04 2.00 33.07
CA ASP A 78 19.05 2.93 33.56
C ASP A 78 18.41 4.29 33.87
N PRO A 79 18.84 5.03 34.92
CA PRO A 79 18.33 6.34 35.23
C PRO A 79 18.37 7.37 34.09
N ASP A 80 19.32 7.20 33.18
CA ASP A 80 19.53 8.10 32.03
C ASP A 80 18.87 7.60 30.72
N TYR A 81 18.07 6.51 30.77
CA TYR A 81 17.43 6.01 29.55
C TYR A 81 16.49 7.04 28.92
N ASP A 82 16.48 7.07 27.59
CA ASP A 82 15.64 7.98 26.81
C ASP A 82 14.25 7.38 26.55
N THR A 83 13.23 7.95 27.18
CA THR A 83 11.82 7.54 27.00
C THR A 83 11.31 7.78 25.57
N GLY A 84 11.99 8.60 24.76
CA GLY A 84 11.66 8.82 23.36
C GLY A 84 11.99 7.62 22.49
N THR A 85 13.15 6.98 22.74
CA THR A 85 13.67 5.86 21.96
C THR A 85 13.27 4.49 22.53
N ASP A 86 13.08 4.37 23.86
CA ASP A 86 12.59 3.12 24.50
C ASP A 86 11.14 3.28 25.00
N PRO A 87 10.14 2.82 24.24
CA PRO A 87 8.73 2.99 24.60
C PRO A 87 8.19 1.93 25.57
N VAL A 88 9.06 1.24 26.34
CA VAL A 88 8.69 0.08 27.18
C VAL A 88 7.50 0.35 28.09
N VAL A 89 7.44 1.53 28.74
CA VAL A 89 6.34 1.92 29.65
C VAL A 89 5.05 2.14 28.87
N ARG A 90 5.08 2.84 27.74
CA ARG A 90 3.91 3.09 26.88
C ARG A 90 3.30 1.81 26.31
N VAL A 91 4.15 0.91 25.84
CA VAL A 91 3.74 -0.40 25.31
C VAL A 91 3.09 -1.21 26.42
N ARG A 92 3.68 -1.25 27.61
CA ARG A 92 3.12 -1.98 28.76
C ARG A 92 1.81 -1.37 29.26
N ALA A 93 1.72 -0.04 29.33
CA ALA A 93 0.48 0.64 29.68
C ALA A 93 -0.68 0.30 28.71
N THR A 94 -0.38 0.25 27.42
CA THR A 94 -1.39 -0.15 26.40
C THR A 94 -1.82 -1.60 26.58
N GLU A 95 -0.89 -2.51 26.87
CA GLU A 95 -1.21 -3.91 27.13
C GLU A 95 -2.06 -4.07 28.39
N VAL A 96 -1.74 -3.36 29.48
CA VAL A 96 -2.50 -3.41 30.73
C VAL A 96 -3.92 -2.87 30.54
N ARG A 97 -4.12 -1.78 29.80
CA ARG A 97 -5.47 -1.28 29.44
C ARG A 97 -6.27 -2.34 28.69
N LYS A 98 -5.67 -3.01 27.71
CA LYS A 98 -6.33 -4.10 26.96
C LYS A 98 -6.73 -5.26 27.90
N ARG A 99 -5.86 -5.65 28.83
CA ARG A 99 -6.12 -6.74 29.78
C ARG A 99 -7.20 -6.38 30.80
N LEU A 100 -7.25 -5.11 31.27
CA LEU A 100 -8.33 -4.60 32.10
C LEU A 100 -9.68 -4.65 31.39
N SER A 101 -9.73 -4.20 30.14
CA SER A 101 -10.93 -4.27 29.30
C SER A 101 -11.40 -5.72 29.09
N GLN A 102 -10.47 -6.66 28.88
CA GLN A 102 -10.80 -8.08 28.77
C GLN A 102 -11.36 -8.63 30.07
N TYR A 103 -10.70 -8.36 31.21
CA TYR A 103 -11.13 -8.81 32.53
C TYR A 103 -12.56 -8.35 32.86
N TYR A 104 -12.83 -7.05 32.66
CA TYR A 104 -14.15 -6.49 32.95
C TYR A 104 -15.21 -6.84 31.89
N GLY A 105 -14.82 -7.24 30.68
CA GLY A 105 -15.72 -7.77 29.67
C GLY A 105 -16.21 -9.19 29.95
N GLU A 106 -15.48 -9.96 30.77
CA GLU A 106 -15.81 -11.32 31.17
C GLU A 106 -16.61 -11.39 32.51
N LEU A 107 -16.74 -10.25 33.21
CA LEU A 107 -17.45 -10.17 34.50
C LEU A 107 -18.93 -9.80 34.29
N ASP A 108 -19.81 -10.72 34.67
CA ASP A 108 -21.26 -10.45 34.79
C ASP A 108 -21.55 -9.84 36.18
N GLY A 109 -21.57 -8.49 36.28
CA GLY A 109 -21.98 -7.78 37.49
C GLY A 109 -21.23 -6.46 37.72
N ASP A 110 -21.89 -5.53 38.43
CA ASP A 110 -21.38 -4.20 38.82
C ASP A 110 -20.96 -4.12 40.30
N ASP A 111 -20.77 -5.24 40.96
CA ASP A 111 -20.61 -5.28 42.43
C ASP A 111 -19.17 -5.03 42.94
N GLU A 112 -18.20 -4.81 42.04
CA GLU A 112 -16.81 -4.61 42.43
C GLU A 112 -16.25 -3.25 41.96
N VAL A 113 -15.19 -2.76 42.67
CA VAL A 113 -14.43 -1.57 42.25
C VAL A 113 -13.74 -1.87 40.93
N ARG A 114 -13.98 -1.05 39.90
CA ARG A 114 -13.34 -1.17 38.60
C ARG A 114 -12.15 -0.22 38.48
N PHE A 115 -11.07 -0.73 37.90
CA PHE A 115 -9.88 0.04 37.59
C PHE A 115 -9.90 0.50 36.14
N ASP A 116 -9.61 1.77 35.92
CA ASP A 116 -9.28 2.28 34.59
C ASP A 116 -7.94 3.04 34.63
N MET A 117 -7.31 3.13 33.47
CA MET A 117 -6.07 3.88 33.31
C MET A 117 -6.19 4.72 32.02
N PRO A 118 -6.61 5.99 32.10
CA PRO A 118 -6.86 6.84 30.95
C PRO A 118 -5.66 6.96 30.02
N SER A 119 -5.94 7.12 28.72
CA SER A 119 -4.91 7.36 27.73
C SER A 119 -4.18 8.68 28.00
N GLY A 120 -2.84 8.66 27.94
CA GLY A 120 -2.00 9.82 28.26
C GLY A 120 -1.68 10.00 29.75
N SER A 121 -2.15 9.09 30.62
CA SER A 121 -1.87 9.09 32.06
C SER A 121 -1.41 7.70 32.52
N TYR A 122 -0.55 7.66 33.53
CA TYR A 122 -0.15 6.44 34.24
C TYR A 122 -0.77 6.40 35.65
N ARG A 123 -1.85 7.15 35.89
CA ARG A 123 -2.62 7.14 37.14
C ARG A 123 -3.80 6.20 36.99
N ALA A 124 -4.10 5.40 38.02
CA ALA A 124 -5.30 4.57 38.06
C ALA A 124 -6.53 5.40 38.50
N GLU A 125 -7.65 5.18 37.83
CA GLU A 125 -8.96 5.68 38.24
C GLU A 125 -9.80 4.54 38.84
N PHE A 126 -10.56 4.84 39.89
CA PHE A 126 -11.35 3.86 40.63
C PHE A 126 -12.85 4.19 40.51
N HIS A 127 -13.60 3.29 39.89
CA HIS A 127 -15.03 3.42 39.69
C HIS A 127 -15.78 2.51 40.66
N TRP A 128 -16.60 3.10 41.51
CA TRP A 128 -17.37 2.40 42.50
C TRP A 128 -18.69 1.90 41.91
N PRO A 129 -19.21 0.72 42.35
CA PRO A 129 -20.53 0.29 41.94
C PRO A 129 -21.59 1.30 42.40
N ALA A 130 -22.52 1.62 41.50
CA ALA A 130 -23.59 2.55 41.80
C ALA A 130 -24.48 1.96 42.93
N GLN A 131 -24.53 2.64 44.11
CA GLN A 131 -25.49 2.31 45.15
C GLN A 131 -26.89 2.60 44.61
N THR A 132 -27.60 1.56 44.22
CA THR A 132 -29.00 1.68 43.83
C THR A 132 -29.84 1.89 45.07
N PRO A 133 -30.56 3.02 45.24
CA PRO A 133 -31.54 3.17 46.34
C PRO A 133 -32.62 2.13 46.15
N SER A 134 -32.93 1.40 47.24
CA SER A 134 -33.97 0.38 47.29
C SER A 134 -35.34 0.98 46.88
N ALA A 135 -35.74 0.77 45.64
CA ALA A 135 -36.97 1.31 45.09
C ALA A 135 -38.17 0.43 45.54
N VAL A 136 -39.06 1.02 46.26
CA VAL A 136 -40.44 0.55 46.54
C VAL A 136 -41.12 0.15 45.23
N LYS A 137 -41.55 -1.12 45.11
CA LYS A 137 -42.24 -1.66 43.93
C LYS A 137 -43.63 -1.00 43.75
N PRO A 138 -43.86 -0.23 42.68
CA PRO A 138 -45.21 0.17 42.30
C PRO A 138 -45.84 -0.90 41.39
N LYS A 139 -47.17 -1.10 41.56
CA LYS A 139 -47.98 -2.04 40.77
C LYS A 139 -47.95 -1.76 39.28
N PRO A 140 -47.97 -2.76 38.39
CA PRO A 140 -47.77 -2.58 36.94
C PRO A 140 -49.00 -1.94 36.27
N GLY A 141 -48.88 -0.67 35.87
CA GLY A 141 -49.82 -0.04 34.96
C GLY A 141 -49.48 -0.37 33.50
N ARG A 142 -50.48 -0.61 32.67
CA ARG A 142 -50.37 -1.00 31.23
C ARG A 142 -49.54 -0.05 30.35
N VAL A 143 -49.19 1.14 30.83
CA VAL A 143 -48.44 2.17 30.08
C VAL A 143 -46.91 1.91 30.03
N ARG A 144 -46.37 1.04 30.91
CA ARG A 144 -44.91 0.84 31.07
C ARG A 144 -44.22 0.11 29.90
N TRP A 145 -44.95 -0.57 29.04
CA TRP A 145 -44.39 -1.29 27.90
C TRP A 145 -44.26 -0.43 26.64
N LEU A 146 -44.96 0.70 26.55
CA LEU A 146 -44.92 1.59 25.40
C LEU A 146 -43.61 2.40 25.33
N VAL A 147 -43.00 2.75 26.47
CA VAL A 147 -41.76 3.52 26.52
C VAL A 147 -40.54 2.70 26.05
N PRO A 148 -40.29 1.48 26.56
CA PRO A 148 -39.19 0.66 26.07
C PRO A 148 -39.43 0.20 24.61
N ALA A 149 -40.66 -0.05 24.20
CA ALA A 149 -40.97 -0.37 22.79
C ALA A 149 -40.69 0.81 21.85
N ALA A 150 -41.03 2.05 22.24
CA ALA A 150 -40.72 3.24 21.51
C ALA A 150 -39.19 3.53 21.43
N LEU A 151 -38.48 3.26 22.56
CA LEU A 151 -37.01 3.40 22.59
C LEU A 151 -36.33 2.35 21.71
N CYS A 152 -36.79 1.10 21.73
CA CYS A 152 -36.30 0.05 20.82
C CYS A 152 -36.60 0.39 19.36
N ALA A 153 -37.80 0.91 19.03
CA ALA A 153 -38.16 1.35 17.70
C ALA A 153 -37.26 2.52 17.22
N LEU A 154 -36.98 3.48 18.11
CA LEU A 154 -36.06 4.60 17.82
C LEU A 154 -34.61 4.13 17.61
N LEU A 155 -34.14 3.18 18.42
CA LEU A 155 -32.80 2.59 18.25
C LEU A 155 -32.72 1.75 16.98
N CYS A 156 -33.75 0.98 16.64
CA CYS A 156 -33.82 0.26 15.37
C CYS A 156 -33.88 1.22 14.18
N LEU A 157 -34.61 2.30 14.29
CA LEU A 157 -34.67 3.35 13.25
C LEU A 157 -33.32 4.05 13.11
N ALA A 158 -32.68 4.41 14.23
CA ALA A 158 -31.35 5.01 14.22
C ALA A 158 -30.30 4.04 13.66
N ALA A 159 -30.33 2.76 14.03
CA ALA A 159 -29.49 1.72 13.47
C ALA A 159 -29.76 1.50 11.97
N PHE A 160 -31.02 1.52 11.54
CA PHE A 160 -31.41 1.42 10.14
C PHE A 160 -30.95 2.64 9.33
N VAL A 161 -31.14 3.85 9.86
CA VAL A 161 -30.65 5.09 9.24
C VAL A 161 -29.12 5.08 9.16
N TRP A 162 -28.44 4.67 10.24
CA TRP A 162 -26.98 4.53 10.25
C TRP A 162 -26.49 3.45 9.26
N TYR A 163 -27.17 2.30 9.19
CA TYR A 163 -26.88 1.25 8.21
C TYR A 163 -27.09 1.74 6.76
N ARG A 164 -28.19 2.48 6.53
CA ARG A 164 -28.48 3.10 5.22
C ARG A 164 -27.52 4.25 4.88
N SER A 165 -27.07 4.99 5.89
CA SER A 165 -26.14 6.12 5.76
C SER A 165 -24.68 5.69 5.69
N ARG A 166 -24.40 4.40 5.90
CA ARG A 166 -23.04 3.90 5.64
C ARG A 166 -22.76 4.12 4.16
N PRO A 167 -21.67 4.83 3.80
CA PRO A 167 -21.26 4.89 2.42
C PRO A 167 -21.10 3.45 1.95
N GLN A 168 -21.95 3.05 0.99
CA GLN A 168 -21.77 1.77 0.31
C GLN A 168 -20.33 1.75 -0.21
N PRO A 169 -19.57 0.68 -0.01
CA PRO A 169 -18.24 0.59 -0.59
C PRO A 169 -18.41 0.85 -2.09
N VAL A 170 -17.88 1.97 -2.55
CA VAL A 170 -17.86 2.29 -3.97
C VAL A 170 -17.08 1.14 -4.63
N PRO A 171 -17.67 0.43 -5.60
CA PRO A 171 -16.95 -0.64 -6.27
C PRO A 171 -15.63 -0.06 -6.81
N PRO A 172 -14.52 -0.79 -6.67
CA PRO A 172 -13.23 -0.30 -7.12
C PRO A 172 -13.31 0.09 -8.58
N SER A 173 -12.71 1.21 -8.94
CA SER A 173 -12.63 1.63 -10.33
C SER A 173 -11.90 0.57 -11.16
N VAL A 174 -12.11 0.57 -12.47
CA VAL A 174 -11.45 -0.41 -13.35
C VAL A 174 -9.92 -0.34 -13.24
N ILE A 175 -9.37 0.84 -12.98
CA ILE A 175 -7.93 1.02 -12.79
C ILE A 175 -7.46 0.44 -11.45
N GLU A 176 -8.21 0.64 -10.38
CA GLU A 176 -7.93 0.00 -9.08
C GLU A 176 -8.03 -1.52 -9.20
N SER A 177 -9.06 -2.02 -9.88
CA SER A 177 -9.22 -3.47 -10.14
C SER A 177 -8.07 -4.05 -10.98
N PHE A 178 -7.56 -3.31 -11.96
CA PHE A 178 -6.43 -3.77 -12.76
C PHE A 178 -5.13 -3.82 -11.95
N TRP A 179 -4.91 -2.84 -11.10
CA TRP A 179 -3.69 -2.69 -10.32
C TRP A 179 -3.76 -3.29 -8.91
N ALA A 180 -4.90 -3.86 -8.51
CA ALA A 180 -5.11 -4.46 -7.19
C ALA A 180 -3.93 -5.36 -6.73
N PRO A 181 -3.44 -6.33 -7.53
CA PRO A 181 -2.36 -7.21 -7.09
C PRO A 181 -1.02 -6.51 -6.83
N VAL A 182 -0.87 -5.27 -7.31
CA VAL A 182 0.32 -4.45 -7.06
C VAL A 182 0.10 -3.46 -5.92
N ILE A 183 -1.10 -2.84 -5.88
CA ILE A 183 -1.41 -1.79 -4.90
C ILE A 183 -1.65 -2.39 -3.51
N GLU A 184 -2.30 -3.55 -3.43
CA GLU A 184 -2.64 -4.23 -2.18
C GLU A 184 -1.43 -4.91 -1.51
N ASP A 185 -0.38 -5.17 -2.27
CA ASP A 185 0.88 -5.67 -1.75
C ASP A 185 1.57 -4.61 -0.87
N THR A 186 2.30 -5.01 0.16
CA THR A 186 3.01 -4.10 1.09
C THR A 186 4.37 -3.68 0.59
N ASP A 187 5.01 -4.49 -0.25
CA ASP A 187 6.34 -4.25 -0.76
C ASP A 187 6.36 -3.18 -1.87
N PRO A 188 7.45 -2.45 -2.06
CA PRO A 188 7.60 -1.52 -3.18
C PRO A 188 7.37 -2.22 -4.53
N VAL A 189 6.73 -1.52 -5.49
CA VAL A 189 6.64 -2.04 -6.85
C VAL A 189 7.94 -1.80 -7.61
N LEU A 190 8.49 -2.86 -8.18
CA LEU A 190 9.66 -2.79 -9.05
C LEU A 190 9.23 -2.42 -10.47
N LEU A 191 9.68 -1.27 -10.99
CA LEU A 191 9.57 -0.92 -12.40
C LEU A 191 10.89 -1.28 -13.08
N TYR A 192 10.91 -2.32 -13.89
CA TYR A 192 12.10 -2.71 -14.64
C TYR A 192 12.01 -2.31 -16.11
N CYS A 193 12.89 -1.43 -16.53
CA CYS A 193 12.95 -0.90 -17.87
C CYS A 193 14.04 -1.60 -18.69
N GLY A 194 13.65 -2.30 -19.72
CA GLY A 194 14.59 -2.89 -20.67
C GLY A 194 15.42 -1.82 -21.41
N GLN A 195 16.67 -2.15 -21.72
CA GLN A 195 17.58 -1.25 -22.40
C GLN A 195 17.92 -1.75 -23.81
N PRO A 196 17.89 -0.86 -24.82
CA PRO A 196 18.36 -1.19 -26.16
C PRO A 196 19.89 -1.25 -26.19
N VAL A 197 20.44 -2.12 -27.00
CA VAL A 197 21.86 -2.07 -27.34
C VAL A 197 22.07 -0.93 -28.34
N VAL A 198 22.90 0.05 -27.96
CA VAL A 198 23.27 1.20 -28.81
C VAL A 198 24.72 1.03 -29.23
N TYR A 199 25.04 1.35 -30.49
CA TYR A 199 26.36 1.27 -30.99
C TYR A 199 26.90 2.66 -31.32
N PHE A 200 28.09 2.98 -30.84
CA PHE A 200 28.81 4.18 -31.20
C PHE A 200 29.85 3.87 -32.30
N LEU A 201 30.05 4.80 -33.18
CA LEU A 201 31.18 4.73 -34.09
C LEU A 201 32.50 4.96 -33.35
N SER A 202 33.53 4.17 -33.65
CA SER A 202 34.85 4.35 -33.08
C SER A 202 35.40 5.74 -33.39
N LYS A 203 36.39 6.19 -32.62
CA LYS A 203 37.06 7.48 -32.84
C LYS A 203 37.66 7.56 -34.24
N GLU A 204 38.30 6.48 -34.69
CA GLU A 204 38.95 6.40 -36.03
C GLU A 204 37.94 6.62 -37.17
N ILE A 205 36.76 5.98 -37.10
CA ILE A 205 35.72 6.15 -38.12
C ILE A 205 35.14 7.55 -38.08
N ARG A 206 34.94 8.12 -36.93
CA ARG A 206 34.43 9.49 -36.76
C ARG A 206 35.40 10.51 -37.40
N GLU A 207 36.69 10.36 -37.10
CA GLU A 207 37.72 11.24 -37.66
C GLU A 207 37.84 11.07 -39.19
N LYS A 208 37.84 9.83 -39.70
CA LYS A 208 37.91 9.50 -41.12
C LYS A 208 36.75 10.12 -41.92
N HIS A 209 35.55 10.17 -41.34
CA HIS A 209 34.34 10.68 -42.02
C HIS A 209 33.97 12.12 -41.59
N GLY A 210 34.89 12.88 -40.98
CA GLY A 210 34.71 14.28 -40.63
C GLY A 210 33.67 14.52 -39.51
N VAL A 211 33.33 13.46 -38.73
CA VAL A 211 32.43 13.56 -37.59
C VAL A 211 33.22 14.14 -36.43
N ALA A 212 33.30 15.45 -36.34
CA ALA A 212 33.98 16.09 -35.22
C ALA A 212 33.26 15.81 -33.88
N SER A 213 34.05 15.60 -32.82
CA SER A 213 33.53 15.34 -31.46
C SER A 213 32.68 16.51 -30.89
N ARG A 214 32.76 17.69 -31.50
CA ARG A 214 31.92 18.86 -31.16
C ARG A 214 30.48 18.73 -31.61
N ASP A 215 30.20 18.02 -32.71
CA ASP A 215 28.85 17.91 -33.27
C ASP A 215 27.95 16.97 -32.45
N GLN A 216 28.53 16.10 -31.64
CA GLN A 216 27.75 15.24 -30.70
C GLN A 216 27.13 16.02 -29.55
N ARG A 217 27.54 17.25 -29.26
CA ARG A 217 26.93 18.09 -28.22
C ARG A 217 25.78 18.98 -28.73
N ASN A 218 25.60 19.07 -30.04
CA ASN A 218 24.49 19.78 -30.64
C ASN A 218 23.29 18.83 -30.72
N LEU A 219 22.41 18.87 -29.72
CA LEU A 219 21.17 18.11 -29.66
C LEU A 219 20.18 18.35 -30.78
N GLY A 220 20.54 19.14 -31.78
CA GLY A 220 19.78 19.41 -33.01
C GLY A 220 20.53 19.12 -34.28
N ALA A 221 21.74 18.55 -34.21
CA ALA A 221 22.54 18.24 -35.43
C ALA A 221 21.85 17.14 -36.26
N ALA A 222 21.91 17.29 -37.57
CA ALA A 222 21.45 16.26 -38.50
C ALA A 222 22.20 14.93 -38.24
N PRO A 223 21.54 13.77 -38.37
CA PRO A 223 22.16 12.49 -38.15
C PRO A 223 23.38 12.36 -39.07
N VAL A 224 24.50 11.89 -38.50
CA VAL A 224 25.71 11.60 -39.28
C VAL A 224 25.40 10.54 -40.31
N ARG A 225 25.51 10.87 -41.58
CA ARG A 225 25.33 9.94 -42.67
C ARG A 225 26.72 9.50 -43.17
N LEU A 226 26.98 8.22 -43.01
CA LEU A 226 28.11 7.60 -43.69
C LEU A 226 27.78 7.46 -45.17
N ASP A 227 28.84 7.40 -46.02
CA ASP A 227 28.67 7.01 -47.41
C ASP A 227 27.89 5.69 -47.47
N PRO A 228 26.83 5.59 -48.31
CA PRO A 228 26.07 4.33 -48.45
C PRO A 228 26.93 3.10 -48.79
N ASN A 229 28.07 3.32 -49.43
CA ASN A 229 29.05 2.28 -49.80
C ASN A 229 30.15 2.08 -48.74
N ALA A 230 30.12 2.80 -47.62
CA ALA A 230 31.10 2.63 -46.56
C ALA A 230 31.01 1.25 -45.92
N SER A 231 32.13 0.54 -45.87
CA SER A 231 32.25 -0.74 -45.15
C SER A 231 32.76 -0.47 -43.75
N LEU A 232 32.02 -0.96 -42.75
CA LEU A 232 32.41 -0.92 -41.35
C LEU A 232 32.90 -2.32 -40.89
N ARG A 233 34.00 -2.33 -40.14
CA ARG A 233 34.53 -3.53 -39.50
C ARG A 233 34.00 -3.62 -38.06
N GLY A 234 34.05 -4.78 -37.45
CA GLY A 234 33.60 -4.97 -36.07
C GLY A 234 34.24 -4.00 -35.08
N LYS A 235 35.52 -3.62 -35.26
CA LYS A 235 36.21 -2.61 -34.42
C LYS A 235 35.74 -1.16 -34.63
N ASP A 236 34.99 -0.91 -35.69
CA ASP A 236 34.55 0.43 -36.05
C ASP A 236 33.26 0.82 -35.34
N VAL A 237 32.59 -0.15 -34.69
CA VAL A 237 31.39 0.02 -33.87
C VAL A 237 31.62 -0.49 -32.45
N ILE A 238 31.23 0.31 -31.47
CA ILE A 238 31.44 0.03 -30.04
C ILE A 238 30.07 -0.11 -29.38
N PRO A 239 29.71 -1.29 -28.84
CA PRO A 239 28.48 -1.43 -28.09
C PRO A 239 28.57 -0.60 -26.81
N VAL A 240 27.52 0.13 -26.52
CA VAL A 240 27.37 0.96 -25.32
C VAL A 240 26.18 0.45 -24.53
N THR A 241 26.44 0.02 -23.32
CA THR A 241 25.43 -0.49 -22.40
C THR A 241 25.21 0.50 -21.26
N GLU A 242 24.07 0.43 -20.60
CA GLU A 242 23.76 1.16 -19.35
C GLU A 242 23.70 2.70 -19.45
N GLN A 243 23.67 3.26 -20.66
CA GLN A 243 23.64 4.71 -20.88
C GLN A 243 22.35 5.20 -21.57
N PHE A 244 21.53 4.29 -22.11
CA PHE A 244 20.39 4.66 -22.92
C PHE A 244 19.13 3.90 -22.49
N VAL A 245 18.03 4.62 -22.48
CA VAL A 245 16.70 4.07 -22.27
C VAL A 245 15.83 4.42 -23.47
N GLY A 246 15.07 3.47 -23.97
CA GLY A 246 14.12 3.74 -25.05
C GLY A 246 13.07 4.76 -24.61
N ILE A 247 12.71 5.69 -25.50
CA ILE A 247 11.74 6.77 -25.19
C ILE A 247 10.40 6.19 -24.73
N GLY A 248 9.93 5.09 -25.33
CA GLY A 248 8.71 4.40 -24.91
C GLY A 248 8.80 3.87 -23.47
N ASN A 249 9.95 3.29 -23.10
CA ASN A 249 10.20 2.80 -21.75
C ASN A 249 10.22 3.95 -20.71
N ALA A 250 10.94 5.04 -21.04
CA ALA A 250 11.01 6.21 -20.18
C ALA A 250 9.63 6.86 -19.97
N HIS A 251 8.85 7.00 -21.05
CA HIS A 251 7.49 7.54 -20.97
C HIS A 251 6.57 6.67 -20.09
N THR A 252 6.58 5.35 -20.33
CA THR A 252 5.78 4.39 -19.55
C THR A 252 6.17 4.40 -18.07
N SER A 253 7.48 4.41 -17.78
CA SER A 253 7.99 4.49 -16.40
C SER A 253 7.52 5.77 -15.70
N ALA A 254 7.57 6.92 -16.39
CA ALA A 254 7.10 8.20 -15.84
C ALA A 254 5.59 8.17 -15.52
N LEU A 255 4.75 7.64 -16.42
CA LEU A 255 3.31 7.51 -16.20
C LEU A 255 2.99 6.61 -15.01
N LEU A 256 3.65 5.45 -14.92
CA LEU A 256 3.48 4.50 -13.82
C LEU A 256 3.93 5.09 -12.49
N THR A 257 5.09 5.74 -12.45
CA THR A 257 5.58 6.41 -11.25
C THR A 257 4.60 7.47 -10.76
N ALA A 258 4.07 8.30 -11.67
CA ALA A 258 3.08 9.31 -11.33
C ALA A 258 1.75 8.68 -10.84
N MET A 259 1.33 7.57 -11.43
CA MET A 259 0.13 6.84 -11.02
C MET A 259 0.31 6.24 -9.61
N PHE A 260 1.40 5.51 -9.36
CA PHE A 260 1.68 4.88 -8.06
C PHE A 260 1.91 5.92 -6.96
N ALA A 261 2.54 7.05 -7.27
CA ALA A 261 2.68 8.15 -6.31
C ALA A 261 1.32 8.69 -5.82
N ARG A 262 0.31 8.79 -6.71
CA ARG A 262 -1.06 9.17 -6.31
C ARG A 262 -1.71 8.12 -5.40
N GLN A 263 -1.36 6.86 -5.57
CA GLN A 263 -1.83 5.72 -4.75
C GLN A 263 -0.97 5.52 -3.48
N ARG A 264 0.04 6.36 -3.25
CA ARG A 264 1.01 6.24 -2.15
C ARG A 264 1.76 4.89 -2.14
N LYS A 265 1.86 4.24 -3.31
CA LYS A 265 2.62 3.00 -3.48
C LYS A 265 4.09 3.33 -3.73
N PRO A 266 5.03 2.85 -2.90
CA PRO A 266 6.45 3.04 -3.13
C PRO A 266 6.89 2.38 -4.45
N VAL A 267 7.80 3.03 -5.17
CA VAL A 267 8.31 2.59 -6.47
C VAL A 267 9.82 2.48 -6.41
N GLU A 268 10.35 1.34 -6.85
CA GLU A 268 11.76 1.15 -7.17
C GLU A 268 11.92 1.06 -8.70
N ILE A 269 12.81 1.85 -9.28
CA ILE A 269 13.05 1.83 -10.72
C ILE A 269 14.44 1.25 -10.96
N ARG A 270 14.51 0.21 -11.80
CA ARG A 270 15.78 -0.37 -12.24
C ARG A 270 15.89 -0.39 -13.77
N TYR A 271 17.11 -0.24 -14.23
CA TYR A 271 17.49 -0.23 -15.62
C TYR A 271 18.66 -1.20 -15.82
N ALA A 272 18.93 -1.55 -17.08
CA ALA A 272 20.06 -2.41 -17.45
C ALA A 272 19.93 -3.90 -17.05
N ASN A 273 21.08 -4.58 -16.97
CA ASN A 273 21.17 -6.03 -16.79
C ASN A 273 21.45 -6.41 -15.32
N ASP A 274 21.21 -5.50 -14.39
CA ASP A 274 21.48 -5.69 -12.96
C ASP A 274 20.37 -6.40 -12.20
N LEU A 275 19.28 -6.77 -12.86
CA LEU A 275 18.13 -7.43 -12.25
C LEU A 275 18.32 -8.95 -12.25
N SER A 276 18.30 -9.55 -11.06
CA SER A 276 18.32 -11.00 -10.86
C SER A 276 16.90 -11.58 -10.68
N PHE A 277 16.79 -12.90 -10.80
CA PHE A 277 15.53 -13.59 -10.49
C PHE A 277 15.11 -13.41 -9.02
N SER A 278 16.07 -13.30 -8.11
CA SER A 278 15.78 -13.06 -6.70
C SER A 278 15.16 -11.68 -6.45
N ASP A 279 15.53 -10.67 -7.21
CA ASP A 279 14.94 -9.34 -7.10
C ASP A 279 13.45 -9.35 -7.48
N LEU A 280 13.07 -10.12 -8.51
CA LEU A 280 11.68 -10.31 -8.92
C LEU A 280 10.82 -11.09 -7.90
N ARG A 281 11.42 -11.69 -6.90
CA ARG A 281 10.72 -12.39 -5.80
C ARG A 281 10.48 -11.50 -4.58
N SER A 282 11.05 -10.30 -4.56
CA SER A 282 10.99 -9.40 -3.41
C SER A 282 9.69 -8.59 -3.32
N GLY A 283 8.87 -8.60 -4.37
CA GLY A 283 7.61 -7.86 -4.44
C GLY A 283 7.04 -7.83 -5.85
N PRO A 284 5.93 -7.12 -6.05
CA PRO A 284 5.29 -7.01 -7.36
C PRO A 284 6.16 -6.26 -8.35
N ALA A 285 6.17 -6.70 -9.62
CA ALA A 285 7.01 -6.11 -10.66
C ALA A 285 6.22 -5.68 -11.89
N VAL A 286 6.64 -4.57 -12.50
CA VAL A 286 6.19 -4.14 -13.82
C VAL A 286 7.38 -4.17 -14.78
N LEU A 287 7.30 -5.04 -15.79
CA LEU A 287 8.31 -5.24 -16.82
C LEU A 287 7.98 -4.38 -18.03
N ILE A 288 8.81 -3.39 -18.34
CA ILE A 288 8.57 -2.40 -19.38
C ILE A 288 9.47 -2.68 -20.59
N GLY A 289 8.83 -2.84 -21.78
CA GLY A 289 9.51 -3.21 -23.01
C GLY A 289 9.54 -4.73 -23.25
N ALA A 290 9.64 -5.11 -24.54
CA ALA A 290 9.68 -6.52 -24.98
C ALA A 290 11.11 -6.98 -25.27
N PHE A 291 11.55 -6.79 -26.51
CA PHE A 291 12.83 -7.31 -27.03
C PHE A 291 14.09 -6.67 -26.43
N SER A 292 13.93 -5.55 -25.74
CA SER A 292 14.97 -4.94 -24.91
C SER A 292 14.92 -5.36 -23.44
N ASN A 293 13.95 -6.21 -23.07
CA ASN A 293 13.70 -6.67 -21.70
C ASN A 293 13.57 -8.19 -21.69
N LEU A 294 14.66 -8.89 -21.37
CA LEU A 294 14.68 -10.34 -21.33
C LEU A 294 13.72 -10.92 -20.32
N TRP A 295 13.47 -10.22 -19.20
CA TRP A 295 12.53 -10.69 -18.19
C TRP A 295 11.08 -10.65 -18.69
N THR A 296 10.71 -9.69 -19.54
CA THR A 296 9.39 -9.72 -20.18
C THR A 296 9.23 -10.99 -21.01
N LEU A 297 10.22 -11.32 -21.84
CA LEU A 297 10.17 -12.52 -22.70
C LEU A 297 10.13 -13.80 -21.86
N GLU A 298 10.95 -13.86 -20.81
CA GLU A 298 11.05 -15.04 -19.94
C GLU A 298 9.76 -15.27 -19.13
N MET A 299 9.23 -14.21 -18.47
CA MET A 299 8.04 -14.33 -17.61
C MET A 299 6.76 -14.57 -18.41
N THR A 300 6.73 -14.25 -19.71
CA THR A 300 5.54 -14.40 -20.55
C THR A 300 5.65 -15.53 -21.56
N ARG A 301 6.75 -16.28 -21.63
CA ARG A 301 7.05 -17.27 -22.65
C ARG A 301 6.03 -18.42 -22.75
N ASP A 302 5.40 -18.79 -21.64
CA ASP A 302 4.46 -19.91 -21.57
C ASP A 302 2.99 -19.47 -21.65
N LEU A 303 2.74 -18.17 -21.83
CA LEU A 303 1.41 -17.62 -21.97
C LEU A 303 0.82 -17.88 -23.37
N ARG A 304 -0.47 -17.58 -23.53
CA ARG A 304 -1.16 -17.72 -24.81
C ARG A 304 -0.61 -16.77 -25.87
N LEU A 305 -0.49 -15.48 -25.53
CA LEU A 305 0.05 -14.46 -26.42
C LEU A 305 1.51 -14.21 -26.04
N VAL A 306 2.42 -14.35 -26.98
CA VAL A 306 3.87 -14.27 -26.76
C VAL A 306 4.56 -13.38 -27.76
N PHE A 307 5.60 -12.67 -27.31
CA PHE A 307 6.56 -12.03 -28.23
C PHE A 307 7.49 -13.09 -28.81
N GLU A 308 7.71 -13.03 -30.09
CA GLU A 308 8.65 -13.90 -30.83
C GLU A 308 9.57 -13.08 -31.69
N GLN A 309 10.83 -13.50 -31.75
CA GLN A 309 11.81 -12.96 -32.67
C GLN A 309 12.43 -14.12 -33.47
N GLU A 310 12.33 -14.03 -34.79
CA GLU A 310 13.00 -14.93 -35.69
C GLU A 310 13.91 -14.10 -36.59
N LYS A 311 15.23 -14.26 -36.46
CA LYS A 311 16.24 -13.38 -37.07
C LYS A 311 16.00 -11.89 -36.73
N ALA A 312 15.64 -11.07 -37.72
CA ALA A 312 15.31 -9.67 -37.54
C ALA A 312 13.79 -9.41 -37.34
N ASP A 313 12.96 -10.40 -37.65
CA ASP A 313 11.50 -10.24 -37.64
C ASP A 313 10.96 -10.38 -36.22
N ARG A 314 10.21 -9.40 -35.78
CA ARG A 314 9.58 -9.33 -34.47
C ARG A 314 8.07 -9.37 -34.62
N ARG A 315 7.43 -10.22 -33.84
CA ARG A 315 5.97 -10.42 -33.90
C ARG A 315 5.39 -10.78 -32.53
N ILE A 316 4.08 -10.68 -32.41
CA ILE A 316 3.29 -11.31 -31.35
C ILE A 316 2.57 -12.48 -31.95
N ARG A 317 2.59 -13.65 -31.30
CA ARG A 317 1.87 -14.85 -31.73
C ARG A 317 0.85 -15.30 -30.69
N ASP A 318 -0.32 -15.70 -31.16
CA ASP A 318 -1.30 -16.45 -30.38
C ASP A 318 -1.00 -17.95 -30.53
N ARG A 319 -0.57 -18.60 -29.46
CA ARG A 319 -0.21 -20.04 -29.44
C ARG A 319 -1.45 -20.94 -29.56
N SER A 320 -2.65 -20.42 -29.33
CA SER A 320 -3.89 -21.21 -29.44
C SER A 320 -4.34 -21.47 -30.87
N ASN A 321 -4.00 -20.57 -31.80
CA ASN A 321 -4.44 -20.64 -33.22
C ASN A 321 -3.34 -20.28 -34.23
N ASN A 322 -2.11 -20.01 -33.76
CA ASN A 322 -0.96 -19.59 -34.54
C ASN A 322 -1.12 -18.26 -35.32
N GLN A 323 -2.13 -17.46 -34.99
CA GLN A 323 -2.25 -16.11 -35.54
C GLN A 323 -1.08 -15.24 -35.11
N THR A 324 -0.57 -14.41 -36.01
CA THR A 324 0.56 -13.53 -35.77
C THR A 324 0.25 -12.08 -36.09
N TRP A 325 0.83 -11.17 -35.34
CA TRP A 325 0.80 -9.72 -35.56
C TRP A 325 2.25 -9.22 -35.63
N GLN A 326 2.59 -8.66 -36.77
CA GLN A 326 3.93 -8.14 -37.07
C GLN A 326 3.82 -6.77 -37.70
N LEU A 327 4.89 -5.99 -37.60
CA LEU A 327 4.92 -4.67 -38.20
C LEU A 327 4.94 -4.75 -39.73
N ARG A 328 4.20 -3.85 -40.33
CA ARG A 328 4.25 -3.57 -41.77
C ARG A 328 5.02 -2.24 -41.95
N ASP A 329 5.79 -2.15 -42.99
CA ASP A 329 6.47 -0.90 -43.37
C ASP A 329 7.37 -0.31 -42.27
N LEU A 330 8.14 -1.16 -41.56
CA LEU A 330 9.13 -0.73 -40.59
C LEU A 330 10.32 -0.09 -41.34
N ALA A 331 10.48 1.21 -41.17
CA ALA A 331 11.59 1.94 -41.76
C ALA A 331 12.92 1.60 -41.06
N PRO A 332 14.07 1.73 -41.75
CA PRO A 332 15.39 1.49 -41.14
C PRO A 332 15.69 2.35 -39.90
N ASP A 333 15.09 3.53 -39.79
CA ASP A 333 15.19 4.42 -38.64
C ASP A 333 14.20 4.05 -37.49
N GLY A 334 13.52 2.92 -37.62
CA GLY A 334 12.57 2.42 -36.62
C GLY A 334 11.18 3.06 -36.66
N LYS A 335 10.88 3.92 -37.62
CA LYS A 335 9.55 4.47 -37.83
C LYS A 335 8.62 3.44 -38.46
N THR A 336 7.36 3.47 -38.03
CA THR A 336 6.30 2.58 -38.51
C THR A 336 4.97 3.30 -38.48
N PRO A 337 4.03 3.02 -39.40
CA PRO A 337 2.70 3.61 -39.37
C PRO A 337 1.79 3.03 -38.25
N SER A 338 2.10 1.83 -37.72
CA SER A 338 1.35 1.20 -36.66
C SER A 338 2.24 0.30 -35.82
N ASP A 339 1.79 0.00 -34.59
CA ASP A 339 2.49 -0.92 -33.70
C ASP A 339 1.50 -1.82 -32.94
N TYR A 340 1.99 -2.97 -32.49
CA TYR A 340 1.23 -3.90 -31.66
C TYR A 340 1.75 -3.92 -30.23
N VAL A 341 0.83 -4.00 -29.29
CA VAL A 341 1.06 -3.91 -27.86
C VAL A 341 0.55 -5.17 -27.19
N LEU A 342 1.32 -5.72 -26.29
CA LEU A 342 0.88 -6.79 -25.41
C LEU A 342 1.07 -6.39 -23.96
N VAL A 343 -0.04 -6.36 -23.24
CA VAL A 343 -0.06 -6.20 -21.79
C VAL A 343 -0.44 -7.54 -21.18
N SER A 344 0.35 -8.01 -20.21
CA SER A 344 0.03 -9.21 -19.43
C SER A 344 0.00 -8.87 -17.96
N ARG A 345 -1.01 -9.34 -17.24
CA ARG A 345 -1.11 -9.29 -15.77
C ARG A 345 -1.21 -10.71 -15.24
N ILE A 346 -0.25 -11.10 -14.41
CA ILE A 346 -0.11 -12.44 -13.86
C ILE A 346 -0.07 -12.32 -12.35
N PHE A 347 -0.98 -12.98 -11.62
CA PHE A 347 -1.05 -12.93 -10.15
C PHE A 347 0.06 -13.76 -9.50
N GLU A 348 0.16 -15.01 -9.91
CA GLU A 348 1.19 -15.93 -9.43
C GLU A 348 2.12 -16.28 -10.59
N SER A 349 3.14 -15.45 -10.79
CA SER A 349 4.16 -15.70 -11.80
C SER A 349 5.15 -16.77 -11.31
N ALA A 350 6.11 -17.12 -12.16
CA ALA A 350 7.20 -18.02 -11.77
C ALA A 350 8.01 -17.51 -10.57
N THR A 351 7.89 -16.22 -10.22
CA THR A 351 8.54 -15.63 -9.05
C THR A 351 7.74 -15.79 -7.77
N GLY A 352 6.46 -16.21 -7.84
CA GLY A 352 5.52 -16.20 -6.72
C GLY A 352 4.92 -14.82 -6.43
N GLN A 353 5.24 -13.81 -7.24
CA GLN A 353 4.77 -12.44 -7.09
C GLN A 353 3.93 -12.01 -8.30
N ALA A 354 3.12 -10.96 -8.13
CA ALA A 354 2.39 -10.37 -9.23
C ALA A 354 3.35 -9.72 -10.23
N VAL A 355 3.23 -10.09 -11.51
CA VAL A 355 4.01 -9.52 -12.59
C VAL A 355 3.07 -8.91 -13.64
N ILE A 356 3.33 -7.67 -14.01
CA ILE A 356 2.66 -7.00 -15.11
C ILE A 356 3.71 -6.68 -16.18
N SER A 357 3.47 -7.08 -17.43
CA SER A 357 4.28 -6.65 -18.56
C SER A 357 3.55 -5.58 -19.37
N ALA A 358 4.26 -4.53 -19.77
CA ALA A 358 3.76 -3.44 -20.60
C ALA A 358 4.73 -3.23 -21.77
N ALA A 359 4.41 -3.76 -22.94
CA ALA A 359 5.38 -3.83 -24.02
C ALA A 359 4.74 -3.71 -25.40
N GLY A 360 5.46 -3.11 -26.33
CA GLY A 360 5.17 -3.11 -27.77
C GLY A 360 6.28 -3.74 -28.59
N ILE A 361 6.02 -3.98 -29.87
CA ILE A 361 7.06 -4.46 -30.78
C ILE A 361 8.15 -3.40 -30.90
N THR A 362 7.77 -2.11 -30.93
CA THR A 362 8.71 -0.98 -30.89
C THR A 362 8.46 -0.08 -29.67
N GLN A 363 9.20 1.01 -29.61
CA GLN A 363 9.03 2.05 -28.58
C GLN A 363 7.62 2.70 -28.60
N TYR A 364 6.99 2.78 -29.78
CA TYR A 364 5.66 3.39 -29.91
C TYR A 364 4.59 2.53 -29.23
N GLY A 365 4.64 1.22 -29.44
CA GLY A 365 3.75 0.27 -28.76
C GLY A 365 4.01 0.24 -27.27
N THR A 366 5.28 0.30 -26.83
CA THR A 366 5.59 0.34 -25.38
C THR A 366 5.03 1.61 -24.74
N ARG A 367 5.12 2.76 -25.40
CA ARG A 367 4.48 4.01 -24.96
C ARG A 367 2.97 3.86 -24.88
N ALA A 368 2.34 3.31 -25.92
CA ALA A 368 0.89 3.07 -25.93
C ALA A 368 0.46 2.08 -24.85
N ALA A 369 1.30 1.08 -24.49
CA ALA A 369 1.07 0.21 -23.36
C ALA A 369 0.98 0.99 -22.04
N GLY A 370 1.94 1.88 -21.80
CA GLY A 370 1.93 2.74 -20.61
C GLY A 370 0.70 3.63 -20.52
N GLU A 371 0.35 4.30 -21.63
CA GLU A 371 -0.86 5.11 -21.72
C GLU A 371 -2.13 4.28 -21.47
N PHE A 372 -2.22 3.05 -22.01
CA PHE A 372 -3.34 2.14 -21.83
C PHE A 372 -3.55 1.73 -20.37
N ILE A 373 -2.49 1.28 -19.68
CA ILE A 373 -2.62 0.73 -18.32
C ILE A 373 -2.75 1.81 -17.24
N THR A 374 -2.54 3.08 -17.58
CA THR A 374 -2.68 4.23 -16.68
C THR A 374 -3.93 5.08 -16.95
N ASP A 375 -4.67 4.78 -18.01
CA ASP A 375 -5.91 5.50 -18.38
C ASP A 375 -7.16 4.67 -18.03
N ALA A 376 -7.95 5.18 -17.09
CA ALA A 376 -9.18 4.51 -16.63
C ALA A 376 -10.22 4.33 -17.76
N LYS A 377 -10.27 5.25 -18.75
CA LYS A 377 -11.24 5.16 -19.85
C LYS A 377 -10.86 4.07 -20.84
N LEU A 378 -9.56 3.95 -21.14
CA LEU A 378 -9.05 2.90 -22.02
C LEU A 378 -9.24 1.52 -21.40
N LEU A 379 -8.89 1.36 -20.12
CA LEU A 379 -9.13 0.13 -19.37
C LEU A 379 -10.62 -0.20 -19.31
N HIS A 380 -11.48 0.78 -18.97
CA HIS A 380 -12.93 0.54 -18.91
C HIS A 380 -13.49 0.04 -20.25
N LYS A 381 -13.06 0.64 -21.35
CA LYS A 381 -13.46 0.20 -22.71
C LYS A 381 -12.98 -1.20 -23.03
N ALA A 382 -11.74 -1.55 -22.62
CA ALA A 382 -11.17 -2.86 -22.87
C ALA A 382 -11.87 -3.97 -22.08
N PHE A 383 -12.25 -3.69 -20.83
CA PHE A 383 -12.85 -4.69 -19.94
C PHE A 383 -14.39 -4.66 -19.90
N ALA A 384 -15.06 -3.81 -20.71
CA ALA A 384 -16.53 -3.71 -20.73
C ALA A 384 -17.25 -5.03 -21.01
N GLY A 385 -16.62 -5.95 -21.78
CA GLY A 385 -17.14 -7.28 -22.09
C GLY A 385 -16.44 -8.43 -21.35
N ALA A 386 -15.58 -8.12 -20.37
CA ALA A 386 -14.86 -9.15 -19.62
C ALA A 386 -15.79 -9.88 -18.62
N PRO A 387 -15.46 -11.12 -18.24
CA PRO A 387 -16.14 -11.81 -17.15
C PRO A 387 -16.13 -10.97 -15.86
N PRO A 388 -17.20 -10.98 -15.04
CA PRO A 388 -17.28 -10.12 -13.84
C PRO A 388 -16.15 -10.37 -12.82
N ASP A 389 -15.56 -11.54 -12.82
CA ASP A 389 -14.48 -11.98 -11.94
C ASP A 389 -13.07 -11.68 -12.49
N TRP A 390 -12.97 -11.02 -13.65
CA TRP A 390 -11.68 -10.66 -14.25
C TRP A 390 -10.71 -9.93 -13.30
N PRO A 391 -11.16 -9.12 -12.31
CA PRO A 391 -10.24 -8.47 -11.41
C PRO A 391 -9.34 -9.44 -10.63
N ARG A 392 -9.79 -10.68 -10.44
CA ARG A 392 -9.08 -11.74 -9.68
C ARG A 392 -8.41 -12.78 -10.58
N LYS A 393 -8.33 -12.53 -11.89
CA LYS A 393 -7.80 -13.46 -12.87
C LYS A 393 -6.60 -12.89 -13.61
N ASN A 394 -5.80 -13.77 -14.17
CA ASN A 394 -4.76 -13.38 -15.10
C ASN A 394 -5.38 -12.78 -16.36
N VAL A 395 -4.66 -11.85 -16.97
CA VAL A 395 -5.14 -11.12 -18.14
C VAL A 395 -4.04 -10.94 -19.17
N GLN A 396 -4.35 -11.18 -20.44
CA GLN A 396 -3.55 -10.64 -21.55
C GLN A 396 -4.44 -9.77 -22.44
N VAL A 397 -3.94 -8.59 -22.79
CA VAL A 397 -4.61 -7.68 -23.74
C VAL A 397 -3.67 -7.38 -24.88
N LEU A 398 -4.06 -7.79 -26.08
CA LEU A 398 -3.39 -7.42 -27.32
C LEU A 398 -4.08 -6.20 -27.90
N LEU A 399 -3.28 -5.19 -28.22
CA LEU A 399 -3.75 -3.92 -28.76
C LEU A 399 -3.01 -3.58 -30.05
N GLU A 400 -3.63 -2.75 -30.88
CA GLU A 400 -3.00 -2.11 -32.01
C GLU A 400 -3.09 -0.59 -31.87
N THR A 401 -2.04 0.12 -32.21
CA THR A 401 -2.01 1.59 -32.26
C THR A 401 -1.52 2.08 -33.60
N THR A 402 -2.11 3.17 -34.10
CA THR A 402 -1.63 3.91 -35.29
C THR A 402 -0.69 5.00 -34.82
N ILE A 403 0.35 5.25 -35.62
CA ILE A 403 1.39 6.25 -35.31
C ILE A 403 1.24 7.48 -36.21
N TYR A 404 0.99 8.63 -35.60
CA TYR A 404 0.91 9.94 -36.28
C TYR A 404 2.09 10.81 -35.89
N SER A 405 2.95 11.13 -36.84
CA SER A 405 4.13 11.97 -36.61
C SER A 405 4.99 11.54 -35.40
N GLY A 406 5.19 10.23 -35.25
CA GLY A 406 5.97 9.67 -34.13
C GLY A 406 5.25 9.59 -32.80
N THR A 407 3.93 9.81 -32.78
CA THR A 407 3.10 9.71 -31.57
C THR A 407 2.04 8.62 -31.76
N PRO A 408 1.92 7.65 -30.85
CA PRO A 408 0.88 6.65 -30.90
C PRO A 408 -0.50 7.27 -30.62
N ALA A 409 -1.51 6.85 -31.38
CA ALA A 409 -2.90 7.15 -31.11
C ALA A 409 -3.43 6.23 -29.97
N PRO A 410 -4.58 6.55 -29.35
CA PRO A 410 -5.21 5.66 -28.39
C PRO A 410 -5.38 4.25 -28.98
N PRO A 411 -4.87 3.21 -28.33
CA PRO A 411 -4.87 1.87 -28.89
C PRO A 411 -6.28 1.24 -28.89
N ARG A 412 -6.53 0.35 -29.88
CA ARG A 412 -7.74 -0.49 -29.92
C ARG A 412 -7.43 -1.91 -29.49
N VAL A 413 -8.36 -2.54 -28.78
CA VAL A 413 -8.26 -3.93 -28.36
C VAL A 413 -8.48 -4.85 -29.56
N LEU A 414 -7.55 -5.80 -29.75
CA LEU A 414 -7.67 -6.88 -30.71
C LEU A 414 -8.08 -8.20 -30.04
N VAL A 415 -7.42 -8.51 -28.91
CA VAL A 415 -7.70 -9.72 -28.11
C VAL A 415 -7.70 -9.34 -26.64
N LEU A 416 -8.72 -9.81 -25.92
CA LEU A 416 -8.75 -9.87 -24.46
C LEU A 416 -8.82 -11.36 -24.06
N HIS A 417 -7.85 -11.79 -23.28
CA HIS A 417 -7.79 -13.14 -22.72
C HIS A 417 -7.73 -13.06 -21.19
N VAL A 418 -8.67 -13.77 -20.56
CA VAL A 418 -8.83 -13.82 -19.09
C VAL A 418 -8.88 -15.30 -18.67
N TRP A 419 -8.05 -15.72 -17.71
CA TRP A 419 -7.99 -17.13 -17.25
C TRP A 419 -7.66 -17.27 -15.77
#